data_2969521feca55a5dcc4b7f0b472db016
#
_entry.id   2969521feca55a5dcc4b7f0b472db016
#
_cell.length_a   1.000
_cell.length_b   1.000
_cell.length_c   1.000
_cell.angle_alpha   90.00
_cell.angle_beta   90.00
_cell.angle_gamma   90.00
#
_symmetry.space_group_name_H-M   'P 1'
#
loop_
_entity.id
_entity.type
_entity.pdbx_description
1 polymer ?
#
loop_
_entity_poly.entity_id
_entity_poly.type
_entity_poly.pdbx_seq_one_letter_code
_entity_poly.pdbx_strand_id
1 'polypeptide(L)'
;GKQFVLVPEIPHQIESPGYSYPYFGGAATYCIIPADVIEKGCLLQYEADSFYELAQAQALYSIVGSFHSNYHSKEGTHDHISGIKEGGNTIILGGAGPMGLMAIRYVLGMKKKPRRLVITDTNQERLEKVRKMIPMQEGTRHGIELYYINPSMFTDSVPVLLAITNEKGYDDVFVYAPPKCVAEIGNRIMAMDGCMNIYASTADKNYRAGMNIYGSHYLKTKLIGSSGGLRSDLIEALDLITTGKINPAVGITHIGGINAIVDTTLYLNKIPGSKKITYPQINLPLTAIEDFGKLAEKDPVFGELDESCKRHGGLWNPEAEKI
;
A
#
# COMPACT_ATOMS: atom_id res chain seq x y z
N GLY A 1 12.48 -22.30 14.48
CA GLY A 1 13.53 -21.39 14.06
C GLY A 1 13.17 -19.95 14.42
N LYS A 2 14.07 -18.99 14.22
CA LYS A 2 13.77 -17.57 14.35
C LYS A 2 13.29 -17.01 13.02
N GLN A 3 12.34 -16.08 13.07
CA GLN A 3 11.86 -15.36 11.90
C GLN A 3 12.61 -14.04 11.76
N PHE A 4 12.91 -13.66 10.54
CA PHE A 4 13.60 -12.41 10.23
C PHE A 4 12.93 -11.69 9.06
N VAL A 5 12.98 -10.37 9.11
CA VAL A 5 12.57 -9.49 8.01
C VAL A 5 13.76 -8.63 7.60
N LEU A 6 13.98 -8.50 6.31
CA LEU A 6 14.99 -7.62 5.76
C LEU A 6 14.39 -6.24 5.51
N VAL A 7 15.11 -5.20 5.92
CA VAL A 7 14.86 -3.84 5.45
C VAL A 7 15.12 -3.82 3.95
N PRO A 8 14.16 -3.43 3.11
CA PRO A 8 14.30 -3.55 1.65
C PRO A 8 15.42 -2.70 1.04
N GLU A 9 15.86 -1.68 1.75
CA GLU A 9 16.89 -0.76 1.29
C GLU A 9 17.96 -0.58 2.36
N ILE A 10 19.23 -0.62 1.94
CA ILE A 10 20.32 -0.17 2.81
C ILE A 10 20.35 1.36 2.76
N PRO A 11 20.27 2.07 3.90
CA PRO A 11 20.35 3.52 3.93
C PRO A 11 21.57 4.05 3.15
N HIS A 12 21.33 5.02 2.26
CA HIS A 12 22.33 5.69 1.42
C HIS A 12 22.95 4.88 0.28
N GLN A 13 22.45 3.71 -0.08
CA GLN A 13 22.81 3.06 -1.33
C GLN A 13 21.77 3.39 -2.42
N ILE A 14 22.21 4.10 -3.46
CA ILE A 14 21.35 4.61 -4.54
C ILE A 14 21.40 3.72 -5.80
N GLU A 15 22.09 2.59 -5.76
CA GLU A 15 22.40 1.82 -6.97
C GLU A 15 21.21 1.09 -7.59
N SER A 16 20.12 0.88 -6.85
CA SER A 16 18.92 0.26 -7.40
C SER A 16 17.68 0.70 -6.61
N PRO A 17 16.83 1.58 -7.15
CA PRO A 17 15.57 1.93 -6.53
C PRO A 17 14.73 0.68 -6.29
N GLY A 18 14.51 0.33 -5.02
CA GLY A 18 13.71 -0.81 -4.61
C GLY A 18 14.45 -2.14 -4.42
N TYR A 19 15.75 -2.26 -4.73
CA TYR A 19 16.55 -3.47 -4.50
C TYR A 19 17.99 -3.10 -4.19
N SER A 20 18.32 -3.03 -2.92
CA SER A 20 19.66 -2.66 -2.44
C SER A 20 20.60 -3.84 -2.20
N TYR A 21 20.17 -5.06 -2.45
CA TYR A 21 20.94 -6.28 -2.19
C TYR A 21 21.25 -7.02 -3.50
N PRO A 22 22.42 -6.78 -4.12
CA PRO A 22 22.72 -7.30 -5.46
C PRO A 22 22.92 -8.81 -5.52
N TYR A 23 23.15 -9.49 -4.38
CA TYR A 23 23.58 -10.90 -4.35
C TYR A 23 22.56 -11.86 -3.81
N PHE A 24 21.38 -11.41 -3.39
CA PHE A 24 20.32 -12.30 -2.96
C PHE A 24 18.91 -11.69 -3.14
N GLY A 25 17.90 -12.55 -3.16
CA GLY A 25 16.49 -12.16 -3.26
C GLY A 25 15.58 -13.23 -2.69
N GLY A 26 14.29 -12.91 -2.55
CA GLY A 26 13.27 -13.78 -1.97
C GLY A 26 12.89 -14.99 -2.83
N ALA A 27 13.35 -15.06 -4.08
CA ALA A 27 13.06 -16.17 -5.00
C ALA A 27 14.04 -17.35 -4.85
N ALA A 28 14.43 -17.66 -3.62
CA ALA A 28 15.36 -18.74 -3.30
C ALA A 28 14.97 -19.46 -2.01
N THR A 29 15.23 -20.77 -1.94
CA THR A 29 15.01 -21.59 -0.75
C THR A 29 15.97 -21.20 0.38
N TYR A 30 17.21 -20.85 0.02
CA TYR A 30 18.24 -20.39 0.94
C TYR A 30 18.97 -19.20 0.33
N CYS A 31 19.41 -18.28 1.17
CA CYS A 31 20.27 -17.18 0.76
C CYS A 31 21.32 -16.89 1.84
N ILE A 32 22.43 -16.31 1.39
CA ILE A 32 23.48 -15.83 2.30
C ILE A 32 23.20 -14.36 2.58
N ILE A 33 23.08 -14.00 3.85
CA ILE A 33 22.93 -12.60 4.25
C ILE A 33 24.33 -11.97 4.35
N PRO A 34 24.66 -10.94 3.55
CA PRO A 34 25.92 -10.25 3.63
C PRO A 34 26.17 -9.59 4.99
N ALA A 35 27.44 -9.51 5.40
CA ALA A 35 27.81 -8.94 6.70
C ALA A 35 27.37 -7.48 6.87
N ASP A 36 27.45 -6.68 5.80
CA ASP A 36 27.05 -5.27 5.81
C ASP A 36 25.54 -5.08 6.07
N VAL A 37 24.70 -6.03 5.68
CA VAL A 37 23.26 -6.03 6.00
C VAL A 37 23.04 -6.17 7.51
N ILE A 38 23.83 -7.03 8.15
CA ILE A 38 23.77 -7.26 9.60
C ILE A 38 24.35 -6.06 10.34
N GLU A 39 25.51 -5.57 9.94
CA GLU A 39 26.22 -4.42 10.55
C GLU A 39 25.39 -3.14 10.49
N LYS A 40 24.65 -2.93 9.40
CA LYS A 40 23.74 -1.78 9.23
C LYS A 40 22.38 -1.95 9.92
N GLY A 41 22.18 -3.07 10.63
CA GLY A 41 20.93 -3.35 11.35
C GLY A 41 19.72 -3.53 10.42
N CYS A 42 19.96 -4.00 9.20
CA CYS A 42 18.93 -4.22 8.19
C CYS A 42 18.29 -5.61 8.26
N LEU A 43 18.79 -6.50 9.12
CA LEU A 43 18.18 -7.78 9.44
C LEU A 43 17.46 -7.65 10.79
N LEU A 44 16.11 -7.64 10.74
CA LEU A 44 15.28 -7.50 11.93
C LEU A 44 14.75 -8.86 12.35
N GLN A 45 14.99 -9.26 13.61
CA GLN A 45 14.29 -10.41 14.18
C GLN A 45 12.90 -9.98 14.61
N TYR A 46 11.89 -10.74 14.20
CA TYR A 46 10.49 -10.48 14.52
C TYR A 46 9.75 -11.79 14.73
N GLU A 47 8.67 -11.77 15.50
CA GLU A 47 7.80 -12.94 15.71
C GLU A 47 6.41 -12.62 15.21
N ALA A 48 5.90 -13.49 14.32
CA ALA A 48 4.55 -13.45 13.79
C ALA A 48 3.98 -14.85 13.70
N ASP A 49 2.67 -14.98 13.60
CA ASP A 49 1.99 -16.26 13.49
C ASP A 49 2.24 -16.95 12.15
N SER A 50 2.70 -16.17 11.14
CA SER A 50 2.87 -16.62 9.76
C SER A 50 3.95 -15.82 9.01
N PHE A 51 4.52 -16.42 7.95
CA PHE A 51 5.50 -15.76 7.10
C PHE A 51 4.88 -14.69 6.20
N TYR A 52 3.64 -14.90 5.71
CA TYR A 52 3.00 -13.91 4.85
C TYR A 52 2.77 -12.58 5.57
N GLU A 53 2.52 -12.58 6.87
CA GLU A 53 2.37 -11.37 7.68
C GLU A 53 3.64 -10.52 7.62
N LEU A 54 4.80 -11.16 7.84
CA LEU A 54 6.09 -10.48 7.77
C LEU A 54 6.42 -10.04 6.33
N ALA A 55 6.11 -10.87 5.33
CA ALA A 55 6.33 -10.52 3.92
C ALA A 55 5.48 -9.31 3.48
N GLN A 56 4.25 -9.17 4.00
CA GLN A 56 3.39 -8.03 3.68
C GLN A 56 3.80 -6.74 4.41
N ALA A 57 4.59 -6.82 5.46
CA ALA A 57 5.13 -5.64 6.13
C ALA A 57 5.97 -4.78 5.18
N GLN A 58 6.65 -5.39 4.20
CA GLN A 58 7.38 -4.67 3.15
C GLN A 58 6.46 -3.79 2.27
N ALA A 59 5.25 -4.22 1.99
CA ALA A 59 4.29 -3.39 1.25
C ALA A 59 3.73 -2.27 2.14
N LEU A 60 3.44 -2.57 3.41
CA LEU A 60 2.90 -1.59 4.35
C LEU A 60 3.91 -0.52 4.72
N TYR A 61 5.22 -0.86 4.88
CA TYR A 61 6.22 0.13 5.29
C TYR A 61 6.38 1.27 4.28
N SER A 62 6.26 0.98 2.99
CA SER A 62 6.33 2.02 1.96
C SER A 62 5.13 2.98 2.01
N ILE A 63 3.98 2.47 2.43
CA ILE A 63 2.78 3.28 2.70
C ILE A 63 3.03 4.14 3.93
N VAL A 64 3.46 3.55 5.05
CA VAL A 64 3.80 4.27 6.29
C VAL A 64 4.79 5.40 5.97
N GLY A 65 5.87 5.09 5.24
CA GLY A 65 6.86 6.08 4.82
C GLY A 65 6.27 7.19 3.97
N SER A 66 5.33 6.89 3.05
CA SER A 66 4.68 7.91 2.24
C SER A 66 3.85 8.87 3.09
N PHE A 67 3.14 8.37 4.09
CA PHE A 67 2.37 9.21 5.01
C PHE A 67 3.25 10.04 5.94
N HIS A 68 4.36 9.48 6.44
CA HIS A 68 5.33 10.20 7.26
C HIS A 68 6.12 11.26 6.49
N SER A 69 6.29 11.07 5.18
CA SER A 69 6.99 12.03 4.31
C SER A 69 6.19 13.30 4.05
N ASN A 70 4.87 13.27 4.16
CA ASN A 70 4.06 14.48 4.08
C ASN A 70 4.40 15.42 5.23
N TYR A 71 4.24 16.72 5.00
CA TYR A 71 4.45 17.72 6.03
C TYR A 71 3.63 18.98 5.79
N HIS A 72 3.36 19.70 6.88
CA HIS A 72 2.62 20.96 6.92
C HIS A 72 3.40 22.02 7.66
N SER A 73 3.15 23.28 7.32
CA SER A 73 3.80 24.40 7.97
C SER A 73 3.31 24.53 9.41
N LYS A 74 4.24 24.76 10.35
CA LYS A 74 3.89 25.13 11.71
C LYS A 74 3.62 26.63 11.75
N GLU A 75 2.45 27.01 12.23
CA GLU A 75 2.03 28.39 12.26
C GLU A 75 3.05 29.29 13.01
N GLY A 76 3.38 30.44 12.42
CA GLY A 76 4.28 31.41 13.00
C GLY A 76 5.77 31.09 12.96
N THR A 77 6.15 29.97 12.34
CA THR A 77 7.55 29.53 12.23
C THR A 77 7.89 29.05 10.81
N HIS A 78 9.16 28.76 10.56
CA HIS A 78 9.60 28.04 9.36
C HIS A 78 9.71 26.52 9.59
N ASP A 79 9.33 26.03 10.77
CA ASP A 79 9.33 24.61 11.07
C ASP A 79 8.19 23.89 10.35
N HIS A 80 8.30 22.57 10.26
CA HIS A 80 7.31 21.71 9.65
C HIS A 80 6.81 20.64 10.64
N ILE A 81 5.54 20.29 10.49
CA ILE A 81 4.90 19.20 11.21
C ILE A 81 4.84 18.02 10.24
N SER A 82 5.59 16.95 10.52
CA SER A 82 5.61 15.74 9.69
C SER A 82 4.30 14.94 9.81
N GLY A 83 3.99 14.25 8.73
CA GLY A 83 2.79 13.44 8.57
C GLY A 83 1.62 14.23 8.00
N ILE A 84 0.47 13.55 7.91
CA ILE A 84 -0.77 14.17 7.43
C ILE A 84 -1.30 15.20 8.42
N LYS A 85 -2.10 16.13 7.92
CA LYS A 85 -2.78 17.12 8.76
C LYS A 85 -3.90 16.47 9.57
N GLU A 86 -3.75 16.47 10.88
CA GLU A 86 -4.78 15.97 11.78
C GLU A 86 -6.08 16.77 11.64
N GLY A 87 -7.20 16.06 11.48
CA GLY A 87 -8.51 16.69 11.24
C GLY A 87 -8.67 17.34 9.86
N GLY A 88 -7.67 17.19 8.98
CA GLY A 88 -7.68 17.69 7.61
C GLY A 88 -8.46 16.82 6.63
N ASN A 89 -8.38 17.17 5.35
CA ASN A 89 -8.96 16.41 4.25
C ASN A 89 -7.84 15.64 3.53
N THR A 90 -7.95 14.34 3.46
CA THR A 90 -6.99 13.45 2.76
C THR A 90 -7.67 12.78 1.58
N ILE A 91 -6.98 12.68 0.46
CA ILE A 91 -7.45 11.95 -0.72
C ILE A 91 -6.37 10.99 -1.22
N ILE A 92 -6.79 9.78 -1.62
CA ILE A 92 -5.96 8.78 -2.29
C ILE A 92 -6.47 8.62 -3.72
N LEU A 93 -5.73 9.13 -4.68
CA LEU A 93 -6.04 9.06 -6.10
C LEU A 93 -5.53 7.74 -6.69
N GLY A 94 -6.43 6.92 -7.24
CA GLY A 94 -6.13 5.56 -7.67
C GLY A 94 -6.06 4.56 -6.51
N GLY A 95 -6.87 4.76 -5.47
CA GLY A 95 -6.81 4.07 -4.18
C GLY A 95 -7.56 2.74 -4.10
N ALA A 96 -8.17 2.22 -5.16
CA ALA A 96 -8.82 0.91 -5.11
C ALA A 96 -7.92 -0.27 -5.52
N GLY A 97 -6.63 -0.02 -5.73
CA GLY A 97 -5.62 -1.05 -5.91
C GLY A 97 -5.14 -1.65 -4.58
N PRO A 98 -4.25 -2.67 -4.62
CA PRO A 98 -3.74 -3.35 -3.42
C PRO A 98 -3.09 -2.40 -2.42
N MET A 99 -2.26 -1.48 -2.92
CA MET A 99 -1.56 -0.51 -2.07
C MET A 99 -2.53 0.52 -1.48
N GLY A 100 -3.52 0.96 -2.27
CA GLY A 100 -4.55 1.87 -1.79
C GLY A 100 -5.43 1.25 -0.70
N LEU A 101 -5.83 -0.02 -0.87
CA LEU A 101 -6.59 -0.75 0.15
C LEU A 101 -5.83 -0.83 1.48
N MET A 102 -4.52 -1.11 1.41
CA MET A 102 -3.67 -1.14 2.59
C MET A 102 -3.48 0.26 3.20
N ALA A 103 -3.39 1.31 2.36
CA ALA A 103 -3.34 2.69 2.82
C ALA A 103 -4.62 3.13 3.53
N ILE A 104 -5.80 2.72 3.04
CA ILE A 104 -7.07 2.98 3.75
C ILE A 104 -7.02 2.33 5.15
N ARG A 105 -6.60 1.07 5.25
CA ARG A 105 -6.46 0.37 6.53
C ARG A 105 -5.47 1.07 7.45
N TYR A 106 -4.35 1.55 6.92
CA TYR A 106 -3.38 2.32 7.68
C TYR A 106 -3.99 3.61 8.24
N VAL A 107 -4.69 4.40 7.43
CA VAL A 107 -5.35 5.63 7.87
C VAL A 107 -6.39 5.37 8.95
N LEU A 108 -7.17 4.30 8.83
CA LEU A 108 -8.13 3.92 9.86
C LEU A 108 -7.47 3.55 11.20
N GLY A 109 -6.26 2.96 11.15
CA GLY A 109 -5.50 2.51 12.32
C GLY A 109 -4.56 3.55 12.94
N MET A 110 -4.18 4.61 12.21
CA MET A 110 -3.20 5.60 12.68
C MET A 110 -3.75 6.48 13.82
N LYS A 111 -2.83 7.08 14.59
CA LYS A 111 -3.21 7.94 15.73
C LYS A 111 -3.75 9.30 15.28
N LYS A 112 -2.98 10.01 14.42
CA LYS A 112 -3.39 11.28 13.81
C LYS A 112 -4.27 10.98 12.62
N LYS A 113 -5.53 11.31 12.66
CA LYS A 113 -6.50 10.96 11.62
C LYS A 113 -6.96 12.19 10.84
N PRO A 114 -7.22 12.03 9.53
CA PRO A 114 -7.92 13.07 8.80
C PRO A 114 -9.39 13.10 9.25
N ARG A 115 -10.05 14.22 9.08
CA ARG A 115 -11.51 14.30 9.19
C ARG A 115 -12.19 13.57 8.04
N ARG A 116 -11.67 13.75 6.81
CA ARG A 116 -12.18 13.14 5.60
C ARG A 116 -11.12 12.33 4.91
N LEU A 117 -11.51 11.15 4.44
CA LEU A 117 -10.70 10.31 3.56
C LEU A 117 -11.50 10.02 2.30
N VAL A 118 -11.01 10.50 1.16
CA VAL A 118 -11.62 10.26 -0.14
C VAL A 118 -10.77 9.29 -0.94
N ILE A 119 -11.38 8.27 -1.48
CA ILE A 119 -10.74 7.25 -2.31
C ILE A 119 -11.28 7.38 -3.72
N THR A 120 -10.40 7.50 -4.69
CA THR A 120 -10.83 7.49 -6.10
C THR A 120 -10.22 6.33 -6.86
N ASP A 121 -10.96 5.82 -7.83
CA ASP A 121 -10.46 4.88 -8.84
C ASP A 121 -11.36 4.96 -10.08
N THR A 122 -10.81 4.80 -11.27
CA THR A 122 -11.58 4.76 -12.52
C THR A 122 -12.23 3.41 -12.78
N ASN A 123 -11.76 2.36 -12.12
CA ASN A 123 -12.34 1.02 -12.19
C ASN A 123 -13.46 0.88 -11.16
N GLN A 124 -14.71 0.94 -11.64
CA GLN A 124 -15.91 0.88 -10.79
C GLN A 124 -16.00 -0.44 -10.00
N GLU A 125 -15.64 -1.55 -10.61
CA GLU A 125 -15.72 -2.87 -9.97
C GLU A 125 -14.74 -2.96 -8.78
N ARG A 126 -13.50 -2.46 -8.97
CA ARG A 126 -12.51 -2.39 -7.87
C ARG A 126 -12.99 -1.48 -6.76
N LEU A 127 -13.55 -0.32 -7.10
CA LEU A 127 -14.04 0.64 -6.13
C LEU A 127 -15.18 0.04 -5.29
N GLU A 128 -16.11 -0.68 -5.91
CA GLU A 128 -17.20 -1.37 -5.21
C GLU A 128 -16.70 -2.54 -4.34
N LYS A 129 -15.68 -3.28 -4.79
CA LYS A 129 -15.04 -4.32 -3.96
C LYS A 129 -14.44 -3.70 -2.69
N VAL A 130 -13.67 -2.62 -2.83
CA VAL A 130 -13.08 -1.91 -1.69
C VAL A 130 -14.17 -1.36 -0.77
N ARG A 131 -15.23 -0.75 -1.31
CA ARG A 131 -16.37 -0.24 -0.54
C ARG A 131 -17.10 -1.33 0.25
N LYS A 132 -17.19 -2.55 -0.30
CA LYS A 132 -17.75 -3.70 0.43
C LYS A 132 -16.83 -4.18 1.55
N MET A 133 -15.52 -4.18 1.31
CA MET A 133 -14.50 -4.61 2.30
C MET A 133 -14.30 -3.59 3.42
N ILE A 134 -14.45 -2.31 3.12
CA ILE A 134 -14.32 -1.20 4.06
C ILE A 134 -15.52 -0.26 3.83
N PRO A 135 -16.67 -0.55 4.42
CA PRO A 135 -17.86 0.28 4.24
C PRO A 135 -17.69 1.66 4.91
N MET A 136 -18.43 2.65 4.43
CA MET A 136 -18.35 4.04 4.96
C MET A 136 -18.57 4.09 6.48
N GLN A 137 -19.41 3.19 7.01
CA GLN A 137 -19.68 3.06 8.45
C GLN A 137 -18.41 2.69 9.26
N GLU A 138 -17.47 1.98 8.65
CA GLU A 138 -16.19 1.69 9.30
C GLU A 138 -15.37 2.97 9.48
N GLY A 139 -15.35 3.86 8.47
CA GLY A 139 -14.77 5.20 8.62
C GLY A 139 -15.36 5.96 9.80
N THR A 140 -16.70 5.97 9.91
CA THR A 140 -17.41 6.64 11.02
C THR A 140 -17.01 6.09 12.39
N ARG A 141 -16.83 4.76 12.53
CA ARG A 141 -16.34 4.14 13.80
C ARG A 141 -14.94 4.62 14.20
N HIS A 142 -14.14 5.03 13.22
CA HIS A 142 -12.80 5.58 13.42
C HIS A 142 -12.77 7.13 13.47
N GLY A 143 -13.93 7.79 13.39
CA GLY A 143 -14.03 9.25 13.39
C GLY A 143 -13.69 9.90 12.04
N ILE A 144 -13.78 9.15 10.94
CA ILE A 144 -13.42 9.58 9.59
C ILE A 144 -14.66 9.55 8.68
N GLU A 145 -14.91 10.65 7.98
CA GLU A 145 -15.87 10.70 6.87
C GLU A 145 -15.23 10.05 5.63
N LEU A 146 -15.67 8.83 5.27
CA LEU A 146 -15.08 8.04 4.18
C LEU A 146 -15.92 8.13 2.92
N TYR A 147 -15.29 8.43 1.76
CA TYR A 147 -15.94 8.58 0.46
C TYR A 147 -15.24 7.73 -0.61
N TYR A 148 -16.04 7.20 -1.54
CA TYR A 148 -15.58 6.44 -2.71
C TYR A 148 -16.12 7.09 -3.97
N ILE A 149 -15.25 7.59 -4.84
CA ILE A 149 -15.60 8.37 -6.03
C ILE A 149 -14.92 7.79 -7.26
N ASN A 150 -15.73 7.52 -8.29
CA ASN A 150 -15.17 7.22 -9.61
C ASN A 150 -15.09 8.51 -10.43
N PRO A 151 -13.86 9.07 -10.65
CA PRO A 151 -13.70 10.32 -11.37
C PRO A 151 -14.07 10.22 -12.84
N SER A 152 -14.07 9.02 -13.45
CA SER A 152 -14.43 8.84 -14.87
C SER A 152 -15.93 9.02 -15.15
N MET A 153 -16.75 9.08 -14.10
CA MET A 153 -18.19 9.37 -14.22
C MET A 153 -18.50 10.86 -14.50
N PHE A 154 -17.48 11.73 -14.49
CA PHE A 154 -17.63 13.17 -14.64
C PHE A 154 -16.75 13.68 -15.78
N THR A 155 -17.23 14.67 -16.51
CA THR A 155 -16.44 15.36 -17.55
C THR A 155 -15.23 16.06 -16.96
N ASP A 156 -15.40 16.74 -15.81
CA ASP A 156 -14.32 17.23 -14.94
C ASP A 156 -14.66 16.81 -13.51
N SER A 157 -13.81 15.99 -12.91
CA SER A 157 -14.00 15.50 -11.55
C SER A 157 -13.58 16.51 -10.48
N VAL A 158 -12.80 17.53 -10.83
CA VAL A 158 -12.26 18.48 -9.84
C VAL A 158 -13.36 19.21 -9.07
N PRO A 159 -14.41 19.79 -9.68
CA PRO A 159 -15.50 20.42 -8.93
C PRO A 159 -16.19 19.46 -7.95
N VAL A 160 -16.39 18.21 -8.36
CA VAL A 160 -17.01 17.18 -7.50
C VAL A 160 -16.15 16.87 -6.28
N LEU A 161 -14.83 16.72 -6.51
CA LEU A 161 -13.88 16.47 -5.41
C LEU A 161 -13.77 17.66 -4.45
N LEU A 162 -13.76 18.89 -4.97
CA LEU A 162 -13.73 20.10 -4.15
C LEU A 162 -15.02 20.28 -3.33
N ALA A 163 -16.18 19.98 -3.90
CA ALA A 163 -17.47 20.07 -3.20
C ALA A 163 -17.51 19.21 -1.93
N ILE A 164 -16.86 18.03 -1.91
CA ILE A 164 -16.75 17.16 -0.72
C ILE A 164 -16.06 17.90 0.43
N THR A 165 -15.14 18.80 0.13
CA THR A 165 -14.37 19.57 1.12
C THR A 165 -14.94 20.98 1.37
N ASN A 166 -16.14 21.29 0.87
CA ASN A 166 -16.73 22.62 0.87
C ASN A 166 -15.78 23.67 0.23
N GLU A 167 -15.22 23.33 -0.92
CA GLU A 167 -14.29 24.13 -1.73
C GLU A 167 -12.93 24.44 -1.05
N LYS A 168 -12.63 23.82 0.11
CA LYS A 168 -11.37 24.04 0.83
C LYS A 168 -10.18 23.30 0.24
N GLY A 169 -10.45 22.25 -0.56
CA GLY A 169 -9.43 21.36 -1.09
C GLY A 169 -8.91 20.33 -0.09
N TYR A 170 -7.86 19.62 -0.50
CA TYR A 170 -7.28 18.54 0.26
C TYR A 170 -5.94 18.94 0.85
N ASP A 171 -5.80 18.75 2.16
CA ASP A 171 -4.56 19.01 2.88
C ASP A 171 -3.49 17.97 2.50
N ASP A 172 -3.90 16.71 2.29
CA ASP A 172 -3.02 15.63 1.89
C ASP A 172 -3.56 14.91 0.65
N VAL A 173 -2.75 14.90 -0.41
CA VAL A 173 -3.07 14.26 -1.69
C VAL A 173 -2.06 13.16 -1.96
N PHE A 174 -2.49 11.91 -2.02
CA PHE A 174 -1.65 10.76 -2.35
C PHE A 174 -1.96 10.26 -3.76
N VAL A 175 -0.96 10.23 -4.63
CA VAL A 175 -1.09 9.77 -6.02
C VAL A 175 -0.64 8.31 -6.09
N TYR A 176 -1.61 7.38 -6.15
CA TYR A 176 -1.38 5.93 -6.15
C TYR A 176 -1.58 5.28 -7.53
N ALA A 177 -1.82 6.08 -8.54
CA ALA A 177 -1.92 5.63 -9.93
C ALA A 177 -0.95 6.40 -10.82
N PRO A 178 -0.23 5.74 -11.75
CA PRO A 178 0.82 6.36 -12.53
C PRO A 178 0.36 7.31 -13.66
N PRO A 179 -0.89 7.31 -14.19
CA PRO A 179 -1.25 8.24 -15.26
C PRO A 179 -1.06 9.71 -14.86
N LYS A 180 -0.40 10.50 -15.72
CA LYS A 180 -0.08 11.92 -15.46
C LYS A 180 -1.30 12.77 -15.08
N CYS A 181 -2.45 12.49 -15.69
CA CYS A 181 -3.70 13.20 -15.39
C CYS A 181 -4.13 13.04 -13.92
N VAL A 182 -3.73 11.97 -13.24
CA VAL A 182 -4.03 11.75 -11.82
C VAL A 182 -3.25 12.75 -10.96
N ALA A 183 -1.96 12.95 -11.24
CA ALA A 183 -1.15 13.96 -10.57
C ALA A 183 -1.62 15.39 -10.91
N GLU A 184 -2.04 15.63 -12.15
CA GLU A 184 -2.59 16.92 -12.60
C GLU A 184 -3.92 17.24 -11.88
N ILE A 185 -4.81 16.27 -11.69
CA ILE A 185 -6.01 16.39 -10.86
C ILE A 185 -5.61 16.70 -9.42
N GLY A 186 -4.66 15.91 -8.86
CA GLY A 186 -4.14 16.12 -7.51
C GLY A 186 -3.67 17.54 -7.27
N ASN A 187 -2.91 18.12 -8.21
CA ASN A 187 -2.43 19.50 -8.12
C ASN A 187 -3.56 20.55 -8.09
N ARG A 188 -4.67 20.30 -8.82
CA ARG A 188 -5.82 21.22 -8.90
C ARG A 188 -6.70 21.23 -7.65
N ILE A 189 -6.63 20.19 -6.82
CA ILE A 189 -7.51 20.01 -5.64
C ILE A 189 -6.82 20.26 -4.31
N MET A 190 -5.53 20.63 -4.30
CA MET A 190 -4.79 20.90 -3.06
C MET A 190 -5.36 22.11 -2.32
N ALA A 191 -5.44 22.00 -1.00
CA ALA A 191 -5.74 23.08 -0.10
C ALA A 191 -4.54 24.05 0.07
N MET A 192 -4.77 25.18 0.76
CA MET A 192 -3.67 26.00 1.27
C MET A 192 -2.79 25.17 2.21
N ASP A 193 -1.48 25.27 2.06
CA ASP A 193 -0.47 24.46 2.76
C ASP A 193 -0.56 22.96 2.48
N GLY A 194 -1.29 22.56 1.41
CA GLY A 194 -1.50 21.18 1.02
C GLY A 194 -0.21 20.50 0.57
N CYS A 195 -0.09 19.21 0.85
CA CYS A 195 1.04 18.37 0.47
C CYS A 195 0.58 17.24 -0.48
N MET A 196 1.14 17.21 -1.69
CA MET A 196 0.89 16.14 -2.65
C MET A 196 2.09 15.18 -2.70
N ASN A 197 1.83 13.90 -2.43
CA ASN A 197 2.82 12.84 -2.46
C ASN A 197 2.64 11.98 -3.73
N ILE A 198 3.67 11.95 -4.57
CA ILE A 198 3.74 11.05 -5.72
C ILE A 198 4.29 9.71 -5.23
N TYR A 199 3.38 8.79 -4.95
CA TYR A 199 3.71 7.43 -4.51
C TYR A 199 3.87 6.46 -5.69
N ALA A 200 2.96 6.52 -6.67
CA ALA A 200 3.06 5.71 -7.89
C ALA A 200 3.75 6.49 -9.01
N SER A 201 4.71 5.85 -9.64
CA SER A 201 5.46 6.41 -10.75
C SER A 201 5.64 5.38 -11.88
N THR A 202 6.38 5.76 -12.90
CA THR A 202 6.76 4.95 -14.06
C THR A 202 8.28 4.89 -14.16
N ALA A 203 8.79 3.87 -14.84
CA ALA A 203 10.22 3.73 -15.15
C ALA A 203 10.70 4.71 -16.24
N ASP A 204 9.80 5.39 -16.92
CA ASP A 204 10.15 6.37 -17.97
C ASP A 204 10.67 7.66 -17.32
N LYS A 205 11.99 7.89 -17.44
CA LYS A 205 12.67 9.08 -16.94
C LYS A 205 12.22 10.39 -17.59
N ASN A 206 11.53 10.32 -18.74
CA ASN A 206 11.00 11.48 -19.47
C ASN A 206 9.51 11.72 -19.20
N TYR A 207 8.91 10.94 -18.31
CA TYR A 207 7.51 11.11 -17.97
C TYR A 207 7.27 12.48 -17.30
N ARG A 208 6.35 13.26 -17.81
CA ARG A 208 6.06 14.65 -17.40
C ARG A 208 4.57 14.83 -17.13
N ALA A 209 4.24 15.59 -16.09
CA ALA A 209 2.89 16.05 -15.80
C ALA A 209 2.88 17.58 -15.71
N GLY A 210 1.78 18.20 -16.12
CA GLY A 210 1.58 19.65 -16.02
C GLY A 210 1.19 20.03 -14.59
N MET A 211 1.97 20.91 -13.96
CA MET A 211 1.69 21.40 -12.60
C MET A 211 1.45 22.90 -12.62
N ASN A 212 0.42 23.35 -11.90
CA ASN A 212 0.17 24.77 -11.66
C ASN A 212 1.04 25.24 -10.49
N ILE A 213 2.10 25.96 -10.79
CA ILE A 213 3.04 26.48 -9.79
C ILE A 213 2.49 27.69 -9.00
N TYR A 214 1.36 28.28 -9.41
CA TYR A 214 0.67 29.33 -8.65
C TYR A 214 0.37 28.87 -7.22
N GLY A 215 -0.11 27.63 -7.06
CA GLY A 215 -0.37 27.03 -5.76
C GLY A 215 0.87 26.95 -4.87
N SER A 216 2.02 26.58 -5.45
CA SER A 216 3.28 26.53 -4.70
C SER A 216 3.70 27.92 -4.19
N HIS A 217 3.46 28.96 -4.98
CA HIS A 217 3.81 30.34 -4.60
C HIS A 217 2.81 30.95 -3.61
N TYR A 218 1.52 30.96 -3.96
CA TYR A 218 0.51 31.71 -3.19
C TYR A 218 -0.19 30.86 -2.12
N LEU A 219 -0.33 29.55 -2.35
CA LEU A 219 -1.02 28.66 -1.41
C LEU A 219 -0.06 27.78 -0.61
N LYS A 220 1.26 27.95 -0.78
CA LYS A 220 2.31 27.19 -0.09
C LYS A 220 2.16 25.67 -0.28
N THR A 221 1.63 25.23 -1.44
CA THR A 221 1.48 23.82 -1.71
C THR A 221 2.83 23.14 -1.94
N LYS A 222 2.93 21.89 -1.57
CA LYS A 222 4.15 21.08 -1.60
C LYS A 222 3.96 19.89 -2.51
N LEU A 223 4.99 19.58 -3.29
CA LEU A 223 5.07 18.35 -4.09
C LEU A 223 6.25 17.55 -3.58
N ILE A 224 5.97 16.33 -3.14
CA ILE A 224 6.99 15.40 -2.68
C ILE A 224 6.85 14.06 -3.42
N GLY A 225 7.90 13.26 -3.41
CA GLY A 225 7.89 11.88 -3.87
C GLY A 225 8.28 10.95 -2.74
N SER A 226 7.72 9.76 -2.74
CA SER A 226 8.15 8.70 -1.83
C SER A 226 8.35 7.39 -2.57
N SER A 227 9.46 6.74 -2.31
CA SER A 227 9.80 5.40 -2.81
C SER A 227 10.38 4.62 -1.65
N GLY A 228 9.65 3.61 -1.17
CA GLY A 228 10.02 2.90 0.05
C GLY A 228 9.70 3.69 1.33
N GLY A 229 10.43 3.37 2.40
CA GLY A 229 10.31 4.02 3.71
C GLY A 229 11.62 3.89 4.49
N LEU A 230 11.64 4.37 5.72
CA LEU A 230 12.76 4.22 6.62
C LEU A 230 12.66 2.89 7.40
N ARG A 231 13.75 2.50 8.06
CA ARG A 231 13.75 1.34 8.97
C ARG A 231 12.68 1.47 10.06
N SER A 232 12.45 2.69 10.57
CA SER A 232 11.39 2.99 11.55
C SER A 232 9.98 2.70 11.00
N ASP A 233 9.76 2.99 9.71
CA ASP A 233 8.47 2.74 9.06
C ASP A 233 8.20 1.23 8.91
N LEU A 234 9.26 0.44 8.69
CA LEU A 234 9.14 -1.02 8.66
C LEU A 234 8.83 -1.58 10.05
N ILE A 235 9.47 -1.06 11.10
CA ILE A 235 9.16 -1.45 12.48
C ILE A 235 7.70 -1.12 12.81
N GLU A 236 7.23 0.08 12.47
CA GLU A 236 5.82 0.44 12.67
C GLU A 236 4.88 -0.48 11.88
N ALA A 237 5.21 -0.79 10.63
CA ALA A 237 4.41 -1.70 9.82
C ALA A 237 4.33 -3.11 10.44
N LEU A 238 5.44 -3.63 10.94
CA LEU A 238 5.50 -4.91 11.64
C LEU A 238 4.65 -4.89 12.92
N ASP A 239 4.77 -3.83 13.73
CA ASP A 239 3.98 -3.68 14.96
C ASP A 239 2.47 -3.59 14.67
N LEU A 240 2.07 -2.90 13.60
CA LEU A 240 0.67 -2.80 13.19
C LEU A 240 0.09 -4.16 12.77
N ILE A 241 0.88 -4.98 12.10
CA ILE A 241 0.49 -6.32 11.66
C ILE A 241 0.45 -7.29 12.84
N THR A 242 1.55 -7.42 13.58
CA THR A 242 1.68 -8.42 14.65
C THR A 242 0.77 -8.12 15.86
N THR A 243 0.36 -6.87 16.05
CA THR A 243 -0.67 -6.51 17.04
C THR A 243 -2.10 -6.64 16.53
N GLY A 244 -2.30 -7.12 15.30
CA GLY A 244 -3.62 -7.31 14.68
C GLY A 244 -4.37 -6.01 14.33
N LYS A 245 -3.70 -4.85 14.38
CA LYS A 245 -4.31 -3.57 13.99
C LYS A 245 -4.57 -3.47 12.50
N ILE A 246 -3.71 -4.10 11.70
CA ILE A 246 -3.87 -4.21 10.25
C ILE A 246 -3.78 -5.69 9.88
N ASN A 247 -4.83 -6.21 9.24
CA ASN A 247 -4.79 -7.54 8.64
C ASN A 247 -4.12 -7.46 7.26
N PRO A 248 -2.92 -8.00 7.08
CA PRO A 248 -2.17 -7.91 5.83
C PRO A 248 -2.68 -8.88 4.76
N ALA A 249 -3.52 -9.85 5.12
CA ALA A 249 -4.13 -10.79 4.16
C ALA A 249 -5.10 -10.11 3.20
N VAL A 250 -5.61 -8.93 3.58
CA VAL A 250 -6.51 -8.14 2.73
C VAL A 250 -5.78 -7.75 1.44
N GLY A 251 -6.22 -8.31 0.33
CA GLY A 251 -5.58 -8.08 -0.96
C GLY A 251 -4.71 -9.24 -1.46
N ILE A 252 -4.41 -10.26 -0.67
CA ILE A 252 -3.81 -11.50 -1.17
C ILE A 252 -4.88 -12.28 -1.94
N THR A 253 -4.59 -12.59 -3.20
CA THR A 253 -5.55 -13.29 -4.07
C THR A 253 -5.02 -14.61 -4.61
N HIS A 254 -3.71 -14.80 -4.61
CA HIS A 254 -3.08 -16.00 -5.15
C HIS A 254 -1.95 -16.48 -4.25
N ILE A 255 -1.79 -17.77 -4.18
CA ILE A 255 -0.69 -18.45 -3.49
C ILE A 255 0.04 -19.35 -4.51
N GLY A 256 1.36 -19.41 -4.39
CA GLY A 256 2.18 -20.27 -5.24
C GLY A 256 3.46 -20.72 -4.54
N GLY A 257 4.16 -21.68 -5.15
CA GLY A 257 5.46 -22.18 -4.72
C GLY A 257 6.61 -21.62 -5.58
N ILE A 258 7.81 -22.18 -5.37
CA ILE A 258 9.03 -21.77 -6.09
C ILE A 258 8.90 -21.93 -7.61
N ASN A 259 8.21 -22.98 -8.05
CA ASN A 259 7.97 -23.25 -9.47
C ASN A 259 7.06 -22.23 -10.16
N ALA A 260 6.31 -21.44 -9.40
CA ALA A 260 5.43 -20.41 -9.94
C ALA A 260 6.12 -19.03 -10.04
N ILE A 261 7.28 -18.82 -9.42
CA ILE A 261 7.88 -17.50 -9.25
C ILE A 261 8.22 -16.83 -10.59
N VAL A 262 8.84 -17.59 -11.52
CA VAL A 262 9.30 -17.05 -12.81
C VAL A 262 8.12 -16.52 -13.63
N ASP A 263 7.11 -17.36 -13.84
CA ASP A 263 5.94 -16.99 -14.64
C ASP A 263 5.11 -15.89 -13.95
N THR A 264 4.98 -15.97 -12.63
CA THR A 264 4.30 -14.89 -11.87
C THR A 264 5.00 -13.57 -12.06
N THR A 265 6.33 -13.52 -12.06
CA THR A 265 7.10 -12.29 -12.24
C THR A 265 6.99 -11.76 -13.67
N LEU A 266 7.17 -12.61 -14.67
CA LEU A 266 7.16 -12.22 -16.08
C LEU A 266 5.77 -11.79 -16.57
N TYR A 267 4.72 -12.39 -16.05
CA TYR A 267 3.34 -12.18 -16.50
C TYR A 267 2.45 -11.52 -15.45
N LEU A 268 3.04 -10.88 -14.43
CA LEU A 268 2.31 -10.30 -13.31
C LEU A 268 1.13 -9.38 -13.74
N ASN A 269 1.34 -8.59 -14.78
CA ASN A 269 0.34 -7.67 -15.32
C ASN A 269 -0.81 -8.36 -16.07
N LYS A 270 -0.64 -9.64 -16.43
CA LYS A 270 -1.67 -10.46 -17.11
C LYS A 270 -2.45 -11.34 -16.13
N ILE A 271 -1.95 -11.54 -14.92
CA ILE A 271 -2.58 -12.36 -13.89
C ILE A 271 -3.61 -11.52 -13.15
N PRO A 272 -4.90 -11.89 -13.15
CA PRO A 272 -5.95 -11.14 -12.49
C PRO A 272 -5.73 -11.10 -10.97
N GLY A 273 -6.56 -10.30 -10.30
CA GLY A 273 -6.51 -10.17 -8.84
C GLY A 273 -5.44 -9.19 -8.37
N SER A 274 -5.08 -9.31 -7.09
CA SER A 274 -4.25 -8.36 -6.37
C SER A 274 -2.88 -8.97 -6.01
N LYS A 275 -2.50 -9.04 -4.75
CA LYS A 275 -1.20 -9.58 -4.29
C LYS A 275 -1.10 -11.09 -4.50
N LYS A 276 0.10 -11.55 -4.91
CA LYS A 276 0.48 -12.94 -5.05
C LYS A 276 1.57 -13.22 -4.03
N ILE A 277 1.40 -14.29 -3.24
CA ILE A 277 2.39 -14.76 -2.28
C ILE A 277 2.98 -16.05 -2.81
N THR A 278 4.30 -16.14 -2.79
CA THR A 278 5.00 -17.38 -3.17
C THR A 278 5.88 -17.87 -2.03
N TYR A 279 5.82 -19.17 -1.79
CA TYR A 279 6.59 -19.85 -0.75
C TYR A 279 7.70 -20.65 -1.43
N PRO A 280 8.98 -20.23 -1.32
CA PRO A 280 10.07 -20.86 -2.04
C PRO A 280 10.45 -22.26 -1.52
N GLN A 281 9.86 -22.72 -0.43
CA GLN A 281 10.10 -24.06 0.14
C GLN A 281 9.18 -25.15 -0.41
N ILE A 282 8.14 -24.78 -1.19
CA ILE A 282 7.17 -25.71 -1.73
C ILE A 282 7.07 -25.61 -3.25
N ASN A 283 6.53 -26.66 -3.86
CA ASN A 283 6.12 -26.68 -5.27
C ASN A 283 4.59 -26.57 -5.32
N LEU A 284 4.10 -25.42 -5.76
CA LEU A 284 2.68 -25.16 -5.93
C LEU A 284 2.50 -24.24 -7.15
N PRO A 285 1.72 -24.61 -8.17
CA PRO A 285 1.35 -23.70 -9.24
C PRO A 285 0.68 -22.46 -8.65
N LEU A 286 0.84 -21.30 -9.29
CA LEU A 286 0.13 -20.09 -8.85
C LEU A 286 -1.39 -20.33 -8.90
N THR A 287 -2.03 -20.35 -7.75
CA THR A 287 -3.43 -20.74 -7.58
C THR A 287 -4.19 -19.60 -6.94
N ALA A 288 -5.34 -19.22 -7.53
CA ALA A 288 -6.23 -18.27 -6.92
C ALA A 288 -6.93 -18.87 -5.69
N ILE A 289 -7.02 -18.09 -4.61
CA ILE A 289 -7.69 -18.54 -3.36
C ILE A 289 -9.15 -18.91 -3.65
N GLU A 290 -9.82 -18.19 -4.55
CA GLU A 290 -11.21 -18.44 -4.96
C GLU A 290 -11.40 -19.76 -5.72
N ASP A 291 -10.33 -20.36 -6.21
CA ASP A 291 -10.37 -21.64 -6.95
C ASP A 291 -10.07 -22.86 -6.07
N PHE A 292 -9.69 -22.68 -4.81
CA PHE A 292 -9.37 -23.81 -3.92
C PHE A 292 -10.51 -24.83 -3.84
N GLY A 293 -11.75 -24.36 -3.65
CA GLY A 293 -12.89 -25.27 -3.57
C GLY A 293 -13.13 -26.12 -4.84
N LYS A 294 -12.80 -25.58 -6.03
CA LYS A 294 -12.89 -26.32 -7.29
C LYS A 294 -11.76 -27.35 -7.45
N LEU A 295 -10.60 -27.04 -6.87
CA LEU A 295 -9.43 -27.91 -6.94
C LEU A 295 -9.45 -29.04 -5.92
N ALA A 296 -10.29 -28.94 -4.88
CA ALA A 296 -10.48 -29.96 -3.86
C ALA A 296 -10.86 -31.33 -4.41
N GLU A 297 -11.53 -31.37 -5.57
CA GLU A 297 -11.85 -32.62 -6.27
C GLU A 297 -10.60 -33.35 -6.80
N LYS A 298 -9.53 -32.62 -7.07
CA LYS A 298 -8.27 -33.15 -7.62
C LYS A 298 -7.24 -33.44 -6.55
N ASP A 299 -7.20 -32.60 -5.52
CA ASP A 299 -6.26 -32.71 -4.40
C ASP A 299 -6.96 -32.26 -3.10
N PRO A 300 -7.12 -33.16 -2.11
CA PRO A 300 -7.77 -32.87 -0.84
C PRO A 300 -7.17 -31.68 -0.07
N VAL A 301 -5.88 -31.37 -0.24
CA VAL A 301 -5.21 -30.23 0.40
C VAL A 301 -5.91 -28.93 0.05
N PHE A 302 -6.38 -28.76 -1.18
CA PHE A 302 -7.14 -27.56 -1.55
C PHE A 302 -8.50 -27.47 -0.84
N GLY A 303 -9.08 -28.61 -0.44
CA GLY A 303 -10.30 -28.61 0.38
C GLY A 303 -10.04 -28.05 1.78
N GLU A 304 -8.96 -28.46 2.42
CA GLU A 304 -8.55 -27.96 3.73
C GLU A 304 -8.21 -26.46 3.67
N LEU A 305 -7.51 -26.03 2.62
CA LEU A 305 -7.21 -24.62 2.37
C LEU A 305 -8.47 -23.79 2.15
N ASP A 306 -9.42 -24.27 1.37
CA ASP A 306 -10.69 -23.61 1.10
C ASP A 306 -11.52 -23.43 2.38
N GLU A 307 -11.62 -24.49 3.19
CA GLU A 307 -12.32 -24.44 4.48
C GLU A 307 -11.66 -23.47 5.46
N SER A 308 -10.33 -23.49 5.54
CA SER A 308 -9.59 -22.53 6.37
C SER A 308 -9.84 -21.10 5.91
N CYS A 309 -9.71 -20.80 4.63
CA CYS A 309 -9.99 -19.48 4.10
C CYS A 309 -11.43 -19.04 4.33
N LYS A 310 -12.43 -19.94 4.16
CA LYS A 310 -13.84 -19.64 4.42
C LYS A 310 -14.09 -19.26 5.87
N ARG A 311 -13.50 -19.97 6.83
CA ARG A 311 -13.58 -19.62 8.26
C ARG A 311 -13.03 -18.22 8.57
N HIS A 312 -12.08 -17.75 7.76
CA HIS A 312 -11.42 -16.44 7.90
C HIS A 312 -11.94 -15.41 6.87
N GLY A 313 -13.20 -15.53 6.46
CA GLY A 313 -13.84 -14.54 5.58
C GLY A 313 -13.32 -14.52 4.14
N GLY A 314 -12.81 -15.65 3.65
CA GLY A 314 -12.23 -15.78 2.31
C GLY A 314 -10.79 -15.28 2.18
N LEU A 315 -10.12 -15.01 3.31
CA LEU A 315 -8.77 -14.48 3.34
C LEU A 315 -7.74 -15.58 3.63
N TRP A 316 -6.52 -15.41 3.07
CA TRP A 316 -5.36 -16.16 3.51
C TRP A 316 -5.09 -15.92 5.00
N ASN A 317 -4.62 -16.90 5.71
CA ASN A 317 -4.52 -16.84 7.17
C ASN A 317 -3.44 -17.78 7.71
N PRO A 318 -3.00 -17.64 8.99
CA PRO A 318 -1.94 -18.46 9.56
C PRO A 318 -2.26 -19.94 9.66
N GLU A 319 -3.53 -20.34 9.71
CA GLU A 319 -3.94 -21.74 9.68
C GLU A 319 -3.72 -22.34 8.28
N ALA A 320 -4.17 -21.63 7.24
CA ALA A 320 -3.97 -22.05 5.85
C ALA A 320 -2.48 -22.12 5.47
N GLU A 321 -1.63 -21.25 6.04
CA GLU A 321 -0.19 -21.29 5.79
C GLU A 321 0.50 -22.54 6.38
N LYS A 322 -0.09 -23.19 7.36
CA LYS A 322 0.45 -24.38 8.04
C LYS A 322 0.01 -25.71 7.39
N ILE A 323 -1.03 -25.68 6.56
CA ILE A 323 -1.49 -26.79 5.74
C ILE A 323 -0.50 -27.06 4.61
#